data_5aab50810d514d5e728df45db0eb59c0
#
_entry.id   5aab50810d514d5e728df45db0eb59c0
#
_cell.length_a   1.000
_cell.length_b   1.000
_cell.length_c   1.000
_cell.angle_alpha   90.00
_cell.angle_beta   90.00
_cell.angle_gamma   90.00
#
_symmetry.space_group_name_H-M   'P 1'
#
loop_
_entity.id
_entity.type
_entity.pdbx_description
1 polymer ?
#
loop_
_entity_poly.entity_id
_entity_poly.type
_entity_poly.pdbx_seq_one_letter_code
_entity_poly.pdbx_strand_id
1 'polypeptide(L)'
;GNNSANPYEVIYQSEANVFSEKANTSEIYKIAPFEYGIVDNLGKIRTNYGETLEKTVLSLNESRGKDPATWDEVLLDIDEVYENYTLVSTNHLQEFISFNEPYIESVTGHYACAVSALLACGAYYNAVDYTDIAGDYMDIWDSTGTTVSSESGGITYGSTTIGNIGPGFVDFCAGKNVSVTQNTDYSPNYNFFTNCIDRGDIAVVHCGIISSDTGERAGHSMAAEGYATLRAYNSGNTVHTLMVFDGWGDTVRYL
;
A
#
# COMPACT_ATOMS: atom_id res chain seq x y z
N GLY A 1 -12.46 14.32 13.32
CA GLY A 1 -12.93 14.03 12.04
C GLY A 1 -13.74 15.13 11.47
N ASN A 2 -13.32 15.74 10.42
CA ASN A 2 -14.07 16.81 9.84
C ASN A 2 -14.61 16.39 8.50
N ASN A 3 -15.81 16.56 8.40
CA ASN A 3 -16.75 16.64 7.33
C ASN A 3 -16.16 16.70 5.91
N SER A 4 -16.30 15.62 5.23
CA SER A 4 -16.77 15.47 3.84
C SER A 4 -15.87 15.83 2.67
N ALA A 5 -14.84 16.59 2.76
CA ALA A 5 -14.05 16.88 1.56
C ALA A 5 -12.61 16.37 1.61
N ASN A 6 -12.09 16.08 2.78
CA ASN A 6 -10.75 15.56 2.97
C ASN A 6 -10.79 14.52 4.10
N PRO A 7 -11.00 13.27 3.76
CA PRO A 7 -10.92 12.19 4.73
C PRO A 7 -9.47 12.01 5.16
N TYR A 8 -9.27 11.94 6.45
CA TYR A 8 -7.99 11.69 7.06
C TYR A 8 -7.93 10.25 7.50
N GLU A 9 -6.86 9.59 7.17
CA GLU A 9 -6.50 8.34 7.81
C GLU A 9 -5.79 8.65 9.12
N VAL A 10 -6.27 8.13 10.24
CA VAL A 10 -5.56 8.15 11.51
C VAL A 10 -4.91 6.79 11.68
N ILE A 11 -3.70 6.66 11.20
CA ILE A 11 -2.88 5.45 11.38
C ILE A 11 -1.99 5.53 12.62
N TYR A 12 -2.04 6.65 13.33
CA TYR A 12 -1.29 6.87 14.56
C TYR A 12 -2.17 7.58 15.58
N GLN A 13 -2.19 7.06 16.80
CA GLN A 13 -2.83 7.70 17.93
C GLN A 13 -1.83 7.79 19.09
N SER A 14 -1.46 8.99 19.50
CA SER A 14 -0.67 9.24 20.70
C SER A 14 -1.51 9.98 21.72
N GLU A 15 -1.10 9.92 23.00
CA GLU A 15 -1.70 10.73 24.08
C GLU A 15 -1.46 12.24 23.87
N ALA A 16 -0.43 12.59 23.10
CA ALA A 16 -0.16 13.96 22.71
C ALA A 16 -0.78 14.22 21.33
N ASN A 17 -1.59 15.25 21.21
CA ASN A 17 -2.06 15.73 19.92
C ASN A 17 -0.89 16.41 19.19
N VAL A 18 -0.27 15.68 18.29
CA VAL A 18 0.93 16.12 17.56
C VAL A 18 0.66 17.38 16.72
N PHE A 19 -0.63 17.63 16.40
CA PHE A 19 -1.08 18.77 15.60
C PHE A 19 -2.07 19.67 16.36
N SER A 20 -1.97 19.73 17.71
CA SER A 20 -2.97 20.39 18.57
C SER A 20 -3.28 21.85 18.23
N GLU A 21 -2.35 22.55 17.62
CA GLU A 21 -2.52 23.97 17.32
C GLU A 21 -3.21 24.26 15.98
N LYS A 22 -3.43 23.25 15.10
CA LYS A 22 -3.93 23.48 13.75
C LYS A 22 -4.94 22.45 13.22
N ALA A 23 -5.62 21.75 14.10
CA ALA A 23 -6.48 20.61 13.76
C ALA A 23 -7.68 20.91 12.82
N ASN A 24 -7.87 22.13 12.37
CA ASN A 24 -9.12 22.51 11.68
C ASN A 24 -9.02 22.77 10.18
N THR A 25 -7.85 22.68 9.53
CA THR A 25 -7.74 23.22 8.16
C THR A 25 -6.86 22.47 7.18
N SER A 26 -6.23 21.34 7.53
CA SER A 26 -5.11 20.90 6.70
C SER A 26 -5.18 19.43 6.30
N GLU A 27 -4.82 19.17 5.07
CA GLU A 27 -4.48 17.84 4.59
C GLU A 27 -3.33 17.29 5.43
N ILE A 28 -3.44 16.04 5.88
CA ILE A 28 -2.38 15.33 6.59
C ILE A 28 -1.71 14.40 5.60
N TYR A 29 -0.39 14.45 5.55
CA TYR A 29 0.44 13.59 4.71
C TYR A 29 1.23 12.65 5.61
N LYS A 30 1.29 11.38 5.27
CA LYS A 30 2.27 10.46 5.81
C LYS A 30 3.56 10.64 5.02
N ILE A 31 4.67 10.84 5.70
CA ILE A 31 5.97 11.15 5.09
C ILE A 31 6.92 9.96 5.29
N ALA A 32 6.93 9.41 6.50
CA ALA A 32 7.71 8.25 6.87
C ALA A 32 6.96 7.44 7.95
N PRO A 33 7.43 6.29 8.37
CA PRO A 33 6.86 5.60 9.52
C PRO A 33 6.79 6.56 10.71
N PHE A 34 5.56 6.82 11.21
CA PHE A 34 5.28 7.74 12.33
C PHE A 34 5.61 9.22 12.08
N GLU A 35 5.95 9.58 10.86
CA GLU A 35 6.12 10.96 10.45
C GLU A 35 4.95 11.42 9.58
N TYR A 36 4.30 12.50 10.02
CA TYR A 36 3.15 13.10 9.37
C TYR A 36 3.40 14.58 9.16
N GLY A 37 2.87 15.10 8.09
CA GLY A 37 2.95 16.52 7.79
C GLY A 37 1.57 17.14 7.58
N ILE A 38 1.42 18.38 7.94
CA ILE A 38 0.28 19.23 7.62
C ILE A 38 0.71 20.36 6.70
N VAL A 39 -0.15 20.72 5.76
CA VAL A 39 0.11 21.88 4.88
C VAL A 39 -0.12 23.16 5.67
N ASP A 40 0.88 24.03 5.71
CA ASP A 40 0.76 25.34 6.32
C ASP A 40 0.15 26.38 5.36
N ASN A 41 -0.04 27.59 5.85
CA ASN A 41 -0.62 28.69 5.08
C ASN A 41 0.23 29.16 3.88
N LEU A 42 1.49 28.68 3.79
CA LEU A 42 2.41 28.97 2.70
C LEU A 42 2.45 27.84 1.67
N GLY A 43 1.64 26.80 1.87
CA GLY A 43 1.60 25.62 1.01
C GLY A 43 2.76 24.65 1.25
N LYS A 44 3.49 24.77 2.35
CA LYS A 44 4.55 23.84 2.76
C LYS A 44 4.02 22.80 3.73
N ILE A 45 4.62 21.61 3.68
CA ILE A 45 4.30 20.53 4.63
C ILE A 45 5.16 20.72 5.87
N ARG A 46 4.52 20.92 7.02
CA ARG A 46 5.18 20.96 8.32
C ARG A 46 5.00 19.62 9.01
N THR A 47 6.10 18.94 9.31
CA THR A 47 6.07 17.60 9.91
C THR A 47 5.83 17.67 11.42
N ASN A 48 5.41 16.55 12.00
CA ASN A 48 5.27 16.38 13.45
C ASN A 48 6.62 16.45 14.19
N TYR A 49 7.75 16.36 13.50
CA TYR A 49 9.10 16.56 14.06
C TYR A 49 9.62 17.98 13.87
N GLY A 50 8.82 18.86 13.26
CA GLY A 50 9.15 20.28 13.09
C GLY A 50 9.89 20.63 11.81
N GLU A 51 10.09 19.69 10.93
CA GLU A 51 10.67 19.91 9.61
C GLU A 51 9.66 20.59 8.67
N THR A 52 10.16 21.24 7.63
CA THR A 52 9.33 21.88 6.62
C THR A 52 9.73 21.38 5.24
N LEU A 53 8.79 20.74 4.54
CA LEU A 53 8.96 20.19 3.21
C LEU A 53 8.16 20.99 2.18
N GLU A 54 8.63 21.02 0.95
CA GLU A 54 7.87 21.66 -0.14
C GLU A 54 6.67 20.78 -0.55
N LYS A 55 5.49 21.39 -0.62
CA LYS A 55 4.31 20.68 -1.11
C LYS A 55 4.41 20.46 -2.61
N THR A 56 4.71 19.24 -3.03
CA THR A 56 4.51 18.81 -4.41
C THR A 56 3.10 18.24 -4.52
N VAL A 57 2.28 18.76 -5.44
CA VAL A 57 0.88 18.32 -5.60
C VAL A 57 0.82 16.86 -5.96
N LEU A 58 0.17 16.06 -5.12
CA LEU A 58 -0.02 14.63 -5.31
C LEU A 58 -1.25 14.36 -6.20
N SER A 59 -1.08 14.08 -7.49
CA SER A 59 -2.10 13.40 -8.29
C SER A 59 -1.78 11.91 -8.35
N LEU A 60 -2.38 11.11 -7.49
CA LEU A 60 -2.21 9.66 -7.46
C LEU A 60 -3.20 9.00 -8.42
N ASN A 61 -3.01 9.19 -9.71
CA ASN A 61 -3.90 8.56 -10.69
C ASN A 61 -3.37 7.21 -11.19
N GLU A 62 -2.13 6.87 -10.88
CA GLU A 62 -1.46 5.68 -11.43
C GLU A 62 -0.60 4.99 -10.38
N SER A 63 -0.66 3.69 -10.34
CA SER A 63 0.24 2.84 -9.58
C SER A 63 1.48 2.55 -10.42
N ARG A 64 2.63 3.03 -9.98
CA ARG A 64 3.94 2.84 -10.61
C ARG A 64 4.92 2.28 -9.59
N GLY A 65 4.80 1.01 -9.27
CA GLY A 65 5.79 0.36 -8.41
C GLY A 65 7.13 0.32 -9.11
N LYS A 66 8.04 1.25 -8.82
CA LYS A 66 9.32 1.33 -9.55
C LYS A 66 10.51 1.69 -8.70
N ASP A 67 10.54 1.74 -7.49
CA ASP A 67 11.76 1.97 -6.72
C ASP A 67 11.63 1.47 -5.29
N PRO A 68 12.07 0.21 -5.03
CA PRO A 68 12.05 -0.35 -3.68
C PRO A 68 12.74 0.55 -2.66
N ALA A 69 13.88 1.14 -3.02
CA ALA A 69 14.66 1.95 -2.10
C ALA A 69 13.90 3.18 -1.56
N THR A 70 13.07 3.80 -2.41
CA THR A 70 12.21 4.92 -1.97
C THR A 70 11.14 4.46 -0.98
N TRP A 71 10.64 3.23 -1.13
CA TRP A 71 9.62 2.67 -0.25
C TRP A 71 10.18 2.14 1.07
N ASP A 72 11.47 1.80 1.14
CA ASP A 72 12.14 1.44 2.39
C ASP A 72 12.12 2.59 3.42
N GLU A 73 11.89 3.83 2.98
CA GLU A 73 11.67 4.97 3.88
C GLU A 73 10.36 4.86 4.69
N VAL A 74 9.38 4.08 4.23
CA VAL A 74 8.03 4.01 4.83
C VAL A 74 7.56 2.60 5.15
N LEU A 75 8.22 1.57 4.64
CA LEU A 75 7.93 0.17 4.89
C LEU A 75 9.01 -0.40 5.82
N LEU A 76 8.63 -0.75 7.04
CA LEU A 76 9.53 -1.44 7.95
C LEU A 76 9.58 -2.92 7.60
N ASP A 77 10.77 -3.51 7.63
CA ASP A 77 10.92 -4.95 7.59
C ASP A 77 10.74 -5.59 8.98
N ILE A 78 10.72 -6.91 9.02
CA ILE A 78 10.48 -7.65 10.26
C ILE A 78 11.62 -7.45 11.27
N ASP A 79 12.87 -7.33 10.80
CA ASP A 79 14.03 -7.15 11.67
C ASP A 79 14.00 -5.75 12.30
N GLU A 80 13.69 -4.72 11.53
CA GLU A 80 13.49 -3.34 12.03
C GLU A 80 12.36 -3.27 13.07
N VAL A 81 11.26 -4.03 12.84
CA VAL A 81 10.17 -4.12 13.81
C VAL A 81 10.68 -4.75 15.11
N TYR A 82 11.41 -5.88 15.06
CA TYR A 82 11.93 -6.52 16.27
C TYR A 82 13.00 -5.71 16.98
N GLU A 83 13.80 -4.95 16.26
CA GLU A 83 14.83 -4.08 16.85
C GLU A 83 14.25 -2.89 17.60
N ASN A 84 13.14 -2.33 17.13
CA ASN A 84 12.62 -1.05 17.60
C ASN A 84 11.29 -1.14 18.35
N TYR A 85 10.57 -2.26 18.24
CA TYR A 85 9.21 -2.41 18.75
C TYR A 85 8.97 -3.76 19.42
N THR A 86 8.03 -3.77 20.37
CA THR A 86 7.37 -5.00 20.82
C THR A 86 6.09 -5.20 20.04
N LEU A 87 5.90 -6.38 19.46
CA LEU A 87 4.61 -6.79 18.89
C LEU A 87 3.60 -6.99 20.03
N VAL A 88 2.57 -6.16 20.08
CA VAL A 88 1.51 -6.22 21.10
C VAL A 88 0.40 -7.17 20.69
N SER A 89 -0.04 -7.06 19.44
CA SER A 89 -1.05 -7.93 18.84
C SER A 89 -0.92 -7.93 17.32
N THR A 90 -1.39 -8.99 16.69
CA THR A 90 -1.49 -9.11 15.25
C THR A 90 -2.72 -9.91 14.88
N ASN A 91 -3.29 -9.62 13.71
CA ASN A 91 -4.26 -10.45 13.04
C ASN A 91 -3.93 -10.49 11.54
N HIS A 92 -3.97 -11.65 10.93
CA HIS A 92 -3.62 -11.83 9.53
C HIS A 92 -4.44 -12.96 8.89
N LEU A 93 -4.55 -12.91 7.58
CA LEU A 93 -5.18 -13.94 6.78
C LEU A 93 -4.34 -15.22 6.81
N GLN A 94 -5.02 -16.36 6.88
CA GLN A 94 -4.35 -17.65 6.81
C GLN A 94 -4.13 -18.04 5.34
N GLU A 95 -3.08 -18.80 5.08
CA GLU A 95 -2.79 -19.36 3.74
C GLU A 95 -2.58 -18.30 2.65
N PHE A 96 -2.15 -17.10 3.05
CA PHE A 96 -1.81 -16.05 2.08
C PHE A 96 -0.53 -16.42 1.30
N ILE A 97 -0.54 -16.22 -0.01
CA ILE A 97 0.59 -16.46 -0.91
C ILE A 97 0.85 -15.17 -1.68
N SER A 98 2.12 -14.74 -1.69
CA SER A 98 2.58 -13.61 -2.49
C SER A 98 3.44 -14.06 -3.66
N PHE A 99 3.63 -13.16 -4.62
CA PHE A 99 4.47 -13.36 -5.80
C PHE A 99 5.40 -12.15 -5.93
N ASN A 100 6.71 -12.38 -5.74
CA ASN A 100 7.68 -11.30 -5.82
C ASN A 100 8.03 -10.91 -7.26
N GLU A 101 8.56 -9.70 -7.44
CA GLU A 101 8.97 -9.15 -8.73
C GLU A 101 9.93 -10.06 -9.48
N PRO A 102 11.06 -10.55 -8.90
CA PRO A 102 11.99 -11.42 -9.63
C PRO A 102 11.35 -12.68 -10.20
N TYR A 103 10.42 -13.29 -9.45
CA TYR A 103 9.69 -14.45 -9.94
C TYR A 103 8.76 -14.08 -11.09
N ILE A 104 7.93 -13.03 -10.92
CA ILE A 104 6.99 -12.57 -11.96
C ILE A 104 7.74 -12.18 -13.22
N GLU A 105 8.81 -11.41 -13.12
CA GLU A 105 9.65 -11.04 -14.27
C GLU A 105 10.19 -12.26 -15.01
N SER A 106 10.63 -13.27 -14.26
CA SER A 106 11.22 -14.49 -14.85
C SER A 106 10.23 -15.31 -15.65
N VAL A 107 8.94 -15.30 -15.28
CA VAL A 107 7.90 -16.12 -15.92
C VAL A 107 7.08 -15.36 -16.96
N THR A 108 7.00 -14.03 -16.85
CA THR A 108 6.16 -13.20 -17.72
C THR A 108 6.94 -12.22 -18.60
N GLY A 109 8.13 -11.81 -18.20
CA GLY A 109 8.83 -10.66 -18.79
C GLY A 109 8.15 -9.31 -18.51
N HIS A 110 7.19 -9.28 -17.57
CA HIS A 110 6.41 -8.09 -17.22
C HIS A 110 6.39 -7.89 -15.71
N TYR A 111 6.23 -6.63 -15.29
CA TYR A 111 5.94 -6.30 -13.90
C TYR A 111 5.05 -5.06 -13.76
N ALA A 112 4.03 -5.16 -12.89
CA ALA A 112 3.20 -4.05 -12.42
C ALA A 112 2.72 -4.36 -10.99
N CYS A 113 3.01 -3.48 -10.04
CA CYS A 113 2.71 -3.72 -8.63
C CYS A 113 1.24 -4.02 -8.35
N ALA A 114 0.31 -3.33 -9.02
CA ALA A 114 -1.11 -3.59 -8.87
C ALA A 114 -1.50 -4.98 -9.37
N VAL A 115 -0.93 -5.44 -10.49
CA VAL A 115 -1.19 -6.77 -11.05
C VAL A 115 -0.63 -7.84 -10.12
N SER A 116 0.59 -7.65 -9.58
CA SER A 116 1.19 -8.57 -8.62
C SER A 116 0.38 -8.66 -7.31
N ALA A 117 -0.10 -7.52 -6.79
CA ALA A 117 -0.98 -7.50 -5.62
C ALA A 117 -2.30 -8.24 -5.89
N LEU A 118 -2.89 -8.06 -7.08
CA LEU A 118 -4.11 -8.74 -7.47
C LEU A 118 -3.91 -10.24 -7.73
N LEU A 119 -2.75 -10.65 -8.23
CA LEU A 119 -2.43 -12.07 -8.38
C LEU A 119 -2.40 -12.76 -7.01
N ALA A 120 -1.81 -12.10 -5.98
CA ALA A 120 -1.85 -12.59 -4.61
C ALA A 120 -3.29 -12.68 -4.06
N CYS A 121 -4.13 -11.68 -4.36
CA CYS A 121 -5.56 -11.74 -4.03
C CYS A 121 -6.26 -12.90 -4.75
N GLY A 122 -5.95 -13.12 -6.02
CA GLY A 122 -6.49 -14.21 -6.82
C GLY A 122 -6.11 -15.59 -6.26
N ALA A 123 -4.85 -15.74 -5.82
CA ALA A 123 -4.39 -16.95 -5.16
C ALA A 123 -5.17 -17.22 -3.86
N TYR A 124 -5.36 -16.19 -3.04
CA TYR A 124 -6.13 -16.29 -1.80
C TYR A 124 -7.59 -16.75 -2.04
N TYR A 125 -8.22 -16.28 -3.11
CA TYR A 125 -9.58 -16.69 -3.49
C TYR A 125 -9.63 -17.94 -4.38
N ASN A 126 -8.52 -18.63 -4.59
CA ASN A 126 -8.42 -19.81 -5.47
C ASN A 126 -8.84 -19.54 -6.92
N ALA A 127 -8.58 -18.33 -7.41
CA ALA A 127 -8.81 -17.93 -8.80
C ALA A 127 -7.57 -18.11 -9.69
N VAL A 128 -6.41 -18.43 -9.11
CA VAL A 128 -5.14 -18.58 -9.81
C VAL A 128 -4.87 -20.05 -10.12
N ASP A 129 -4.47 -20.32 -11.36
CA ASP A 129 -3.94 -21.62 -11.78
C ASP A 129 -2.42 -21.63 -11.61
N TYR A 130 -1.94 -22.32 -10.57
CA TYR A 130 -0.51 -22.44 -10.28
C TYR A 130 0.30 -23.13 -11.37
N THR A 131 -0.35 -23.75 -12.36
CA THR A 131 0.33 -24.33 -13.54
C THR A 131 0.47 -23.32 -14.69
N ASP A 132 -0.22 -22.18 -14.62
CA ASP A 132 -0.16 -21.10 -15.61
C ASP A 132 -0.17 -19.70 -14.97
N ILE A 133 0.74 -19.46 -14.04
CA ILE A 133 0.90 -18.16 -13.37
C ILE A 133 1.10 -17.01 -14.38
N ALA A 134 1.85 -17.28 -15.47
CA ALA A 134 2.09 -16.26 -16.48
C ALA A 134 0.81 -15.88 -17.21
N GLY A 135 -0.03 -16.85 -17.57
CA GLY A 135 -1.34 -16.59 -18.17
C GLY A 135 -2.24 -15.80 -17.26
N ASP A 136 -2.37 -16.22 -15.99
CA ASP A 136 -3.20 -15.51 -15.01
C ASP A 136 -2.72 -14.08 -14.72
N TYR A 137 -1.40 -13.88 -14.66
CA TYR A 137 -0.84 -12.55 -14.51
C TYR A 137 -1.21 -11.63 -15.69
N MET A 138 -1.12 -12.13 -16.91
CA MET A 138 -1.49 -11.37 -18.11
C MET A 138 -3.01 -11.17 -18.22
N ASP A 139 -3.82 -12.13 -17.79
CA ASP A 139 -5.28 -11.97 -17.70
C ASP A 139 -5.65 -10.81 -16.73
N ILE A 140 -4.96 -10.69 -15.58
CA ILE A 140 -5.14 -9.56 -14.64
C ILE A 140 -4.64 -8.26 -15.28
N TRP A 141 -3.49 -8.28 -15.96
CA TRP A 141 -2.95 -7.13 -16.67
C TRP A 141 -3.97 -6.55 -17.66
N ASP A 142 -4.55 -7.42 -18.48
CA ASP A 142 -5.54 -7.04 -19.50
C ASP A 142 -6.86 -6.58 -18.87
N SER A 143 -7.38 -7.30 -17.88
CA SER A 143 -8.66 -6.97 -17.22
C SER A 143 -8.61 -5.65 -16.46
N THR A 144 -7.44 -5.28 -15.90
CA THR A 144 -7.24 -3.99 -15.23
C THR A 144 -6.91 -2.87 -16.22
N GLY A 145 -6.72 -3.18 -17.49
CA GLY A 145 -6.28 -2.19 -18.48
C GLY A 145 -4.91 -1.60 -18.15
N THR A 146 -4.03 -2.41 -17.57
CA THR A 146 -2.66 -2.00 -17.28
C THR A 146 -1.93 -1.69 -18.57
N THR A 147 -1.24 -0.57 -18.63
CA THR A 147 -0.53 -0.09 -19.81
C THR A 147 0.98 -0.07 -19.58
N VAL A 148 1.74 -0.24 -20.66
CA VAL A 148 3.20 -0.15 -20.59
C VAL A 148 3.63 1.26 -20.18
N SER A 149 4.39 1.35 -19.11
CA SER A 149 4.96 2.61 -18.60
C SER A 149 6.43 2.78 -18.98
N SER A 150 7.19 1.68 -19.01
CA SER A 150 8.60 1.68 -19.41
C SER A 150 9.07 0.28 -19.75
N GLU A 151 10.25 0.18 -20.36
CA GLU A 151 10.95 -1.08 -20.61
C GLU A 151 12.40 -0.94 -20.13
N SER A 152 12.92 -1.94 -19.46
CA SER A 152 14.29 -1.96 -18.97
C SER A 152 14.77 -3.39 -18.80
N GLY A 153 16.01 -3.70 -19.23
CA GLY A 153 16.60 -5.03 -19.04
C GLY A 153 15.84 -6.18 -19.72
N GLY A 154 14.96 -5.91 -20.68
CA GLY A 154 14.09 -6.91 -21.33
C GLY A 154 12.78 -7.15 -20.55
N ILE A 155 12.53 -6.40 -19.49
CA ILE A 155 11.28 -6.43 -18.72
C ILE A 155 10.40 -5.25 -19.12
N THR A 156 9.11 -5.52 -19.29
CA THR A 156 8.08 -4.52 -19.54
C THR A 156 7.41 -4.13 -18.22
N TYR A 157 7.53 -2.86 -17.82
CA TYR A 157 6.90 -2.33 -16.62
C TYR A 157 5.56 -1.67 -16.94
N GLY A 158 4.56 -1.96 -16.10
CA GLY A 158 3.20 -1.47 -16.29
C GLY A 158 2.76 -0.40 -15.29
N SER A 159 1.75 0.34 -15.70
CA SER A 159 1.01 1.28 -14.87
C SER A 159 -0.48 0.98 -14.93
N THR A 160 -1.12 0.90 -13.77
CA THR A 160 -2.54 0.59 -13.65
C THR A 160 -3.28 1.79 -13.08
N THR A 161 -4.37 2.20 -13.74
CA THR A 161 -5.26 3.22 -13.20
C THR A 161 -5.96 2.70 -11.94
N ILE A 162 -5.91 3.43 -10.83
CA ILE A 162 -6.45 3.01 -9.53
C ILE A 162 -7.92 2.58 -9.62
N GLY A 163 -8.74 3.35 -10.36
CA GLY A 163 -10.15 3.03 -10.55
C GLY A 163 -10.44 1.71 -11.27
N ASN A 164 -9.45 1.14 -11.94
CA ASN A 164 -9.58 -0.13 -12.66
C ASN A 164 -9.17 -1.34 -11.83
N ILE A 165 -8.45 -1.16 -10.72
CA ILE A 165 -7.91 -2.25 -9.91
C ILE A 165 -9.02 -3.18 -9.42
N GLY A 166 -10.00 -2.64 -8.72
CA GLY A 166 -11.12 -3.43 -8.19
C GLY A 166 -12.00 -4.05 -9.28
N PRO A 167 -12.53 -3.27 -10.23
CA PRO A 167 -13.32 -3.82 -11.33
C PRO A 167 -12.58 -4.89 -12.15
N GLY A 168 -11.32 -4.64 -12.51
CA GLY A 168 -10.52 -5.60 -13.27
C GLY A 168 -10.28 -6.90 -12.51
N PHE A 169 -10.11 -6.85 -11.19
CA PHE A 169 -10.02 -8.05 -10.38
C PHE A 169 -11.32 -8.87 -10.37
N VAL A 170 -12.47 -8.19 -10.28
CA VAL A 170 -13.78 -8.88 -10.37
C VAL A 170 -13.93 -9.56 -11.72
N ASP A 171 -13.55 -8.89 -12.81
CA ASP A 171 -13.63 -9.46 -14.17
C ASP A 171 -12.68 -10.66 -14.35
N PHE A 172 -11.46 -10.58 -13.82
CA PHE A 172 -10.52 -11.71 -13.80
C PHE A 172 -11.12 -12.91 -13.05
N CYS A 173 -11.57 -12.71 -11.82
CA CYS A 173 -12.17 -13.77 -11.00
C CYS A 173 -13.41 -14.39 -11.68
N ALA A 174 -14.25 -13.58 -12.31
CA ALA A 174 -15.41 -14.07 -13.07
C ALA A 174 -14.98 -14.96 -14.25
N GLY A 175 -13.90 -14.61 -14.94
CA GLY A 175 -13.30 -15.45 -16.00
C GLY A 175 -12.81 -16.81 -15.49
N LYS A 176 -12.42 -16.90 -14.22
CA LYS A 176 -12.03 -18.14 -13.53
C LYS A 176 -13.20 -18.85 -12.81
N ASN A 177 -14.44 -18.41 -13.01
CA ASN A 177 -15.65 -18.90 -12.32
C ASN A 177 -15.62 -18.71 -10.80
N VAL A 178 -14.86 -17.74 -10.31
CA VAL A 178 -14.81 -17.33 -8.90
C VAL A 178 -15.63 -16.05 -8.74
N SER A 179 -16.61 -16.08 -7.83
CA SER A 179 -17.46 -14.92 -7.57
C SER A 179 -16.90 -14.10 -6.42
N VAL A 180 -16.46 -12.90 -6.71
CA VAL A 180 -16.00 -11.91 -5.73
C VAL A 180 -16.76 -10.61 -5.92
N THR A 181 -16.78 -9.80 -4.87
CA THR A 181 -17.27 -8.42 -4.93
C THR A 181 -16.14 -7.50 -4.47
N GLN A 182 -16.09 -6.30 -5.01
CA GLN A 182 -15.12 -5.31 -4.58
C GLN A 182 -15.83 -4.13 -3.89
N ASN A 183 -15.11 -3.51 -2.96
CA ASN A 183 -15.46 -2.22 -2.39
C ASN A 183 -14.22 -1.32 -2.44
N THR A 184 -14.35 -0.17 -3.09
CA THR A 184 -13.24 0.79 -3.21
C THR A 184 -13.55 2.01 -2.35
N ASP A 185 -12.65 2.31 -1.43
CA ASP A 185 -12.65 3.56 -0.68
C ASP A 185 -11.41 4.38 -1.11
N TYR A 186 -11.63 5.57 -1.64
CA TYR A 186 -10.54 6.47 -2.08
C TYR A 186 -9.93 7.27 -0.93
N SER A 187 -10.40 7.02 0.28
CA SER A 187 -9.98 7.74 1.48
C SER A 187 -10.10 6.85 2.71
N PRO A 188 -9.56 5.64 2.63
CA PRO A 188 -9.72 4.64 3.67
C PRO A 188 -9.04 5.10 4.96
N ASN A 189 -9.62 4.72 6.07
CA ASN A 189 -8.95 4.77 7.35
C ASN A 189 -8.43 3.37 7.73
N TYR A 190 -7.62 3.29 8.78
CA TYR A 190 -7.10 2.03 9.27
C TYR A 190 -8.18 0.96 9.49
N ASN A 191 -9.36 1.35 10.04
CA ASN A 191 -10.46 0.44 10.28
C ASN A 191 -11.06 -0.15 8.99
N PHE A 192 -10.93 0.51 7.85
CA PHE A 192 -11.36 -0.07 6.57
C PHE A 192 -10.61 -1.38 6.32
N PHE A 193 -9.30 -1.37 6.48
CA PHE A 193 -8.44 -2.54 6.24
C PHE A 193 -8.61 -3.60 7.34
N THR A 194 -8.60 -3.22 8.62
CA THR A 194 -8.76 -4.18 9.71
C THR A 194 -10.11 -4.89 9.64
N ASN A 195 -11.18 -4.18 9.28
CA ASN A 195 -12.50 -4.80 9.09
C ASN A 195 -12.53 -5.77 7.90
N CYS A 196 -11.73 -5.54 6.85
CA CYS A 196 -11.57 -6.52 5.77
C CYS A 196 -10.91 -7.80 6.30
N ILE A 197 -9.75 -7.65 6.94
CA ILE A 197 -8.99 -8.77 7.50
C ILE A 197 -9.81 -9.56 8.54
N ASP A 198 -10.54 -8.87 9.41
CA ASP A 198 -11.40 -9.51 10.44
C ASP A 198 -12.54 -10.33 9.86
N ARG A 199 -13.00 -10.01 8.66
CA ARG A 199 -13.98 -10.81 7.92
C ARG A 199 -13.37 -11.94 7.11
N GLY A 200 -12.05 -12.03 7.03
CA GLY A 200 -11.36 -12.96 6.15
C GLY A 200 -11.29 -12.47 4.69
N ASP A 201 -11.46 -11.19 4.45
CA ASP A 201 -11.31 -10.58 3.12
C ASP A 201 -9.90 -10.00 2.98
N ILE A 202 -9.30 -10.17 1.80
CA ILE A 202 -8.04 -9.53 1.46
C ILE A 202 -8.29 -8.10 0.97
N ALA A 203 -7.34 -7.20 1.22
CA ALA A 203 -7.39 -5.84 0.71
C ALA A 203 -6.18 -5.51 -0.15
N VAL A 204 -6.35 -4.62 -1.12
CA VAL A 204 -5.25 -3.95 -1.82
C VAL A 204 -5.15 -2.54 -1.27
N VAL A 205 -4.00 -2.21 -0.70
CA VAL A 205 -3.68 -0.84 -0.31
C VAL A 205 -2.94 -0.17 -1.46
N HIS A 206 -3.45 0.97 -1.89
CA HIS A 206 -2.77 1.83 -2.84
C HIS A 206 -2.39 3.12 -2.14
N CYS A 207 -1.12 3.46 -2.17
CA CYS A 207 -0.61 4.69 -1.58
C CYS A 207 0.51 5.28 -2.44
N GLY A 208 0.85 6.52 -2.15
CA GLY A 208 1.95 7.22 -2.78
C GLY A 208 2.78 7.93 -1.75
N ILE A 209 4.06 7.99 -2.01
CA ILE A 209 5.02 8.72 -1.21
C ILE A 209 5.72 9.79 -2.05
N ILE A 210 6.35 10.72 -1.36
CA ILE A 210 7.34 11.63 -1.95
C ILE A 210 8.68 11.21 -1.36
N SER A 211 9.63 10.85 -2.22
CA SER A 211 10.99 10.54 -1.77
C SER A 211 11.59 11.74 -1.05
N SER A 212 12.14 11.52 0.13
CA SER A 212 12.83 12.55 0.90
C SER A 212 14.08 13.05 0.20
N ASP A 213 14.75 12.16 -0.56
CA ASP A 213 16.01 12.44 -1.21
C ASP A 213 15.86 13.17 -2.55
N THR A 214 14.89 12.76 -3.36
CA THR A 214 14.73 13.26 -4.73
C THR A 214 13.55 14.22 -4.89
N GLY A 215 12.59 14.21 -3.97
CA GLY A 215 11.30 14.89 -4.08
C GLY A 215 10.39 14.30 -5.17
N GLU A 216 10.78 13.17 -5.75
CA GLU A 216 9.97 12.45 -6.73
C GLU A 216 8.84 11.69 -6.06
N ARG A 217 7.82 11.43 -6.84
CA ARG A 217 6.60 10.74 -6.40
C ARG A 217 6.62 9.30 -6.87
N ALA A 218 6.28 8.41 -5.97
CA ALA A 218 6.07 7.01 -6.28
C ALA A 218 4.69 6.57 -5.77
N GLY A 219 3.88 6.00 -6.66
CA GLY A 219 2.66 5.29 -6.32
C GLY A 219 2.94 3.80 -6.26
N HIS A 220 2.33 3.10 -5.30
CA HIS A 220 2.51 1.66 -5.17
C HIS A 220 1.23 0.98 -4.72
N SER A 221 0.99 -0.22 -5.21
CA SER A 221 -0.11 -1.09 -4.78
C SER A 221 0.45 -2.33 -4.12
N MET A 222 -0.07 -2.67 -2.97
CA MET A 222 0.37 -3.78 -2.13
C MET A 222 -0.82 -4.61 -1.68
N ALA A 223 -0.65 -5.90 -1.53
CA ALA A 223 -1.66 -6.75 -0.91
C ALA A 223 -1.55 -6.67 0.61
N ALA A 224 -2.61 -6.23 1.27
CA ALA A 224 -2.69 -6.19 2.72
C ALA A 224 -3.29 -7.51 3.23
N GLU A 225 -2.47 -8.28 3.93
CA GLU A 225 -2.85 -9.58 4.47
C GLU A 225 -3.19 -9.54 5.96
N GLY A 226 -2.82 -8.46 6.64
CA GLY A 226 -2.99 -8.38 8.07
C GLY A 226 -2.76 -6.98 8.62
N TYR A 227 -2.78 -6.93 9.95
CA TYR A 227 -2.43 -5.72 10.69
C TYR A 227 -1.78 -6.06 12.03
N ALA A 228 -1.01 -5.12 12.57
CA ALA A 228 -0.34 -5.29 13.84
C ALA A 228 -0.45 -4.04 14.71
N THR A 229 -0.38 -4.27 16.02
CA THR A 229 -0.18 -3.21 17.01
C THR A 229 1.22 -3.37 17.57
N LEU A 230 2.03 -2.35 17.44
CA LEU A 230 3.42 -2.30 17.86
C LEU A 230 3.58 -1.29 19.02
N ARG A 231 4.55 -1.53 19.91
CA ARG A 231 4.93 -0.59 20.97
C ARG A 231 6.41 -0.27 20.85
N ALA A 232 6.73 0.99 20.61
CA ALA A 232 8.11 1.45 20.48
C ALA A 232 8.90 1.32 21.80
N TYR A 233 10.12 0.78 21.74
CA TYR A 233 10.98 0.61 22.91
C TYR A 233 11.42 1.93 23.51
N ASN A 234 11.73 2.91 22.69
CA ASN A 234 12.30 4.18 23.12
C ASN A 234 11.27 5.14 23.75
N SER A 235 10.03 5.14 23.23
CA SER A 235 8.98 6.08 23.68
C SER A 235 7.84 5.41 24.43
N GLY A 236 7.68 4.09 24.31
CA GLY A 236 6.52 3.36 24.81
C GLY A 236 5.21 3.62 24.05
N ASN A 237 5.26 4.41 22.99
CA ASN A 237 4.09 4.72 22.16
C ASN A 237 3.60 3.49 21.42
N THR A 238 2.28 3.40 21.29
CA THR A 238 1.63 2.35 20.50
C THR A 238 1.37 2.86 19.10
N VAL A 239 1.66 2.04 18.11
CA VAL A 239 1.43 2.27 16.69
C VAL A 239 0.64 1.14 16.09
N HIS A 240 -0.17 1.47 15.09
CA HIS A 240 -0.96 0.53 14.33
C HIS A 240 -0.43 0.50 12.89
N THR A 241 -0.13 -0.70 12.40
CA THR A 241 0.45 -0.91 11.08
C THR A 241 -0.38 -1.91 10.29
N LEU A 242 -0.39 -1.79 8.98
CA LEU A 242 -0.82 -2.85 8.08
C LEU A 242 0.35 -3.80 7.82
N MET A 243 0.07 -5.07 7.70
CA MET A 243 0.98 -6.10 7.24
C MET A 243 0.72 -6.28 5.75
N VAL A 244 1.71 -5.94 4.93
CA VAL A 244 1.55 -5.90 3.47
C VAL A 244 2.63 -6.70 2.77
N PHE A 245 2.28 -7.27 1.62
CA PHE A 245 3.25 -7.71 0.62
C PHE A 245 3.43 -6.60 -0.41
N ASP A 246 4.66 -6.10 -0.47
CA ASP A 246 5.05 -5.01 -1.36
C ASP A 246 5.30 -5.46 -2.82
N GLY A 247 5.40 -6.77 -3.05
CA GLY A 247 5.65 -7.36 -4.36
C GLY A 247 7.13 -7.41 -4.75
N TRP A 248 8.04 -6.83 -3.98
CA TRP A 248 9.48 -6.85 -4.28
C TRP A 248 10.20 -8.00 -3.58
N GLY A 249 9.79 -8.32 -2.35
CA GLY A 249 10.38 -9.37 -1.53
C GLY A 249 9.41 -10.51 -1.23
N ASP A 250 9.93 -11.52 -0.51
CA ASP A 250 9.15 -12.68 -0.05
C ASP A 250 8.63 -12.50 1.38
N THR A 251 8.90 -11.36 2.01
CA THR A 251 8.59 -11.10 3.41
C THR A 251 7.50 -10.04 3.54
N VAL A 252 6.72 -10.17 4.59
CA VAL A 252 5.75 -9.15 4.99
C VAL A 252 6.48 -7.88 5.42
N ARG A 253 5.97 -6.74 4.99
CA ARG A 253 6.41 -5.41 5.42
C ARG A 253 5.31 -4.75 6.26
N TYR A 254 5.70 -3.79 7.07
CA TYR A 254 4.80 -3.06 7.97
C TYR A 254 4.67 -1.61 7.51
N LEU A 255 3.46 -1.23 7.07
CA LEU A 255 3.09 0.10 6.56
C LEU A 255 2.40 0.92 7.64
#